data_d071358c6c7569462204fd8d1ad74677
#
_entry.id   d071358c6c7569462204fd8d1ad74677
#
_cell.length_a   1.000
_cell.length_b   1.000
_cell.length_c   1.000
_cell.angle_alpha   90.00
_cell.angle_beta   90.00
_cell.angle_gamma   90.00
#
_symmetry.space_group_name_H-M   'P 1'
#
loop_
_entity.id
_entity.type
_entity.pdbx_description
1 polymer ?
#
loop_
_entity_poly.entity_id
_entity_poly.type
_entity_poly.pdbx_seq_one_letter_code
_entity_poly.pdbx_strand_id
1 'polypeptide(L)'
;MASKKHKKNKASSFDKRSLANAILGIFSNNPKKTLNHKQVAKLLFITKKPVRRLIVDVLNELVQRNDLEEIYPGKFKLRSKGGHVIGKLDIAAGGYGFVTSESVVEDIFISQKNLNHALNGDTVKVHLYAKKKGRNPEGEVIEILERARDTFVGIVEVSDRFAFFLPDSRQMPFDLFIPVDKLNGARDGQKVIARITDWPRHAKNPLGEIIEVLGDPGDNETEMHAILSEYG
;
A
#
# COMPACT_ATOMS: atom_id res chain seq x y z
N MET A 1 -37.42 45.98 49.60
CA MET A 1 -36.00 45.85 49.12
C MET A 1 -35.82 44.53 48.38
N ALA A 2 -35.80 44.56 47.05
CA ALA A 2 -35.72 43.37 46.24
C ALA A 2 -34.33 43.34 45.64
N SER A 3 -33.55 42.27 45.98
CA SER A 3 -32.21 42.03 45.55
C SER A 3 -32.22 41.44 44.11
N LYS A 4 -31.71 42.21 43.16
CA LYS A 4 -31.46 41.72 41.78
C LYS A 4 -30.29 40.74 41.74
N LYS A 5 -30.55 39.44 41.58
CA LYS A 5 -29.53 38.42 41.25
C LYS A 5 -29.00 38.65 39.81
N HIS A 6 -27.77 39.06 39.72
CA HIS A 6 -27.02 39.08 38.48
C HIS A 6 -26.78 37.63 38.00
N LYS A 7 -27.46 37.24 36.91
CA LYS A 7 -27.07 36.04 36.15
C LYS A 7 -25.77 36.34 35.43
N LYS A 8 -24.64 35.85 35.94
CA LYS A 8 -23.38 35.76 35.21
C LYS A 8 -23.58 34.83 33.98
N ASN A 9 -23.61 35.42 32.78
CA ASN A 9 -23.47 34.72 31.55
C ASN A 9 -22.12 33.96 31.55
N LYS A 10 -22.17 32.65 31.72
CA LYS A 10 -21.04 31.77 31.38
C LYS A 10 -20.83 31.86 29.86
N ALA A 11 -19.94 32.77 29.42
CA ALA A 11 -19.34 32.68 28.10
C ALA A 11 -18.59 31.35 28.07
N SER A 12 -19.11 30.35 27.35
CA SER A 12 -18.41 29.10 27.09
C SER A 12 -17.11 29.47 26.34
N SER A 13 -15.99 29.50 27.05
CA SER A 13 -14.70 29.52 26.45
C SER A 13 -14.62 28.19 25.71
N PHE A 14 -14.67 28.23 24.37
CA PHE A 14 -14.34 27.05 23.56
C PHE A 14 -12.88 26.73 23.89
N ASP A 15 -12.67 25.65 24.66
CA ASP A 15 -11.35 25.11 24.87
C ASP A 15 -10.80 24.67 23.54
N LYS A 16 -9.55 25.06 23.25
CA LYS A 16 -8.86 24.77 21.98
C LYS A 16 -8.87 23.26 21.67
N ARG A 17 -8.75 22.42 22.71
CA ARG A 17 -8.78 20.96 22.60
C ARG A 17 -10.17 20.43 22.20
N SER A 18 -11.22 20.97 22.81
CA SER A 18 -12.60 20.61 22.45
C SER A 18 -12.94 21.01 21.01
N LEU A 19 -12.42 22.18 20.57
CA LEU A 19 -12.59 22.64 19.18
C LEU A 19 -11.84 21.74 18.19
N ALA A 20 -10.61 21.31 18.52
CA ALA A 20 -9.84 20.37 17.69
C ALA A 20 -10.57 19.04 17.52
N ASN A 21 -11.12 18.47 18.60
CA ASN A 21 -11.90 17.24 18.54
C ASN A 21 -13.17 17.39 17.69
N ALA A 22 -13.87 18.52 17.81
CA ALA A 22 -15.06 18.80 17.01
C ALA A 22 -14.72 18.93 15.51
N ILE A 23 -13.61 19.61 15.18
CA ILE A 23 -13.11 19.74 13.82
C ILE A 23 -12.75 18.36 13.24
N LEU A 24 -11.97 17.55 13.97
CA LEU A 24 -11.64 16.19 13.56
C LEU A 24 -12.87 15.32 13.33
N GLY A 25 -13.90 15.45 14.18
CA GLY A 25 -15.19 14.77 14.01
C GLY A 25 -15.87 15.11 12.67
N ILE A 26 -15.84 16.38 12.25
CA ILE A 26 -16.38 16.81 10.95
C ILE A 26 -15.64 16.11 9.80
N PHE A 27 -14.31 16.10 9.82
CA PHE A 27 -13.50 15.49 8.77
C PHE A 27 -13.62 13.97 8.79
N SER A 28 -13.68 13.32 9.94
CA SER A 28 -13.90 11.88 10.08
C SER A 28 -15.24 11.43 9.52
N ASN A 29 -16.28 12.23 9.69
CA ASN A 29 -17.60 11.95 9.09
C ASN A 29 -17.65 12.26 7.58
N ASN A 30 -16.66 12.98 7.05
CA ASN A 30 -16.57 13.37 5.64
C ASN A 30 -15.15 13.18 5.07
N PRO A 31 -14.56 11.98 5.11
CA PRO A 31 -13.13 11.76 4.87
C PRO A 31 -12.67 12.13 3.45
N LYS A 32 -13.59 12.12 2.48
CA LYS A 32 -13.29 12.49 1.09
C LYS A 32 -13.46 13.97 0.78
N LYS A 33 -14.11 14.75 1.68
CA LYS A 33 -14.39 16.17 1.41
C LYS A 33 -13.21 17.05 1.80
N THR A 34 -12.93 18.00 0.92
CA THR A 34 -12.00 19.11 1.19
C THR A 34 -12.80 20.29 1.71
N LEU A 35 -12.50 20.78 2.92
CA LEU A 35 -13.22 21.86 3.58
C LEU A 35 -12.26 23.02 3.89
N ASN A 36 -12.76 24.25 3.76
CA ASN A 36 -12.07 25.44 4.21
C ASN A 36 -12.58 25.89 5.61
N HIS A 37 -11.87 26.82 6.25
CA HIS A 37 -12.22 27.33 7.58
C HIS A 37 -13.64 27.90 7.69
N LYS A 38 -14.18 28.51 6.58
CA LYS A 38 -15.54 29.04 6.55
C LYS A 38 -16.58 27.92 6.57
N GLN A 39 -16.34 26.85 5.82
CA GLN A 39 -17.19 25.67 5.77
C GLN A 39 -17.19 24.91 7.10
N VAL A 40 -16.00 24.77 7.73
CA VAL A 40 -15.86 24.19 9.08
C VAL A 40 -16.62 25.02 10.09
N ALA A 41 -16.47 26.36 10.09
CA ALA A 41 -17.21 27.25 10.98
C ALA A 41 -18.74 27.11 10.80
N LYS A 42 -19.23 26.98 9.57
CA LYS A 42 -20.65 26.77 9.26
C LYS A 42 -21.16 25.45 9.83
N LEU A 43 -20.40 24.36 9.67
CA LEU A 43 -20.77 23.03 10.17
C LEU A 43 -20.75 22.96 11.72
N LEU A 44 -19.93 23.79 12.38
CA LEU A 44 -19.89 23.93 13.83
C LEU A 44 -20.86 24.97 14.36
N PHE A 45 -21.65 25.62 13.49
CA PHE A 45 -22.56 26.73 13.85
C PHE A 45 -21.87 27.89 14.57
N ILE A 46 -20.58 28.14 14.26
CA ILE A 46 -19.76 29.18 14.87
C ILE A 46 -19.89 30.49 14.08
N THR A 47 -20.45 31.53 14.73
CA THR A 47 -20.68 32.86 14.13
C THR A 47 -19.69 33.91 14.63
N LYS A 48 -19.17 33.77 15.89
CA LYS A 48 -18.28 34.75 16.52
C LYS A 48 -16.92 34.86 15.84
N LYS A 49 -16.53 36.09 15.46
CA LYS A 49 -15.24 36.38 14.78
C LYS A 49 -13.99 35.83 15.51
N PRO A 50 -13.84 35.97 16.85
CA PRO A 50 -12.67 35.45 17.56
C PRO A 50 -12.54 33.91 17.44
N VAL A 51 -13.67 33.19 17.54
CA VAL A 51 -13.67 31.73 17.46
C VAL A 51 -13.36 31.25 16.02
N ARG A 52 -13.76 32.02 15.00
CA ARG A 52 -13.40 31.72 13.62
C ARG A 52 -11.87 31.83 13.34
N ARG A 53 -11.19 32.78 14.01
CA ARG A 53 -9.71 32.85 13.93
C ARG A 53 -9.09 31.62 14.59
N LEU A 54 -9.61 31.23 15.77
CA LEU A 54 -9.14 30.05 16.46
C LEU A 54 -9.31 28.76 15.60
N ILE A 55 -10.36 28.67 14.76
CA ILE A 55 -10.51 27.53 13.81
C ILE A 55 -9.32 27.46 12.85
N VAL A 56 -8.84 28.60 12.33
CA VAL A 56 -7.68 28.62 11.42
C VAL A 56 -6.43 28.11 12.14
N ASP A 57 -6.18 28.60 13.36
CA ASP A 57 -5.04 28.17 14.17
C ASP A 57 -5.08 26.67 14.47
N VAL A 58 -6.27 26.15 14.81
CA VAL A 58 -6.47 24.73 15.08
C VAL A 58 -6.31 23.87 13.82
N LEU A 59 -6.80 24.33 12.65
CA LEU A 59 -6.61 23.61 11.39
C LEU A 59 -5.13 23.47 11.03
N ASN A 60 -4.36 24.56 11.19
CA ASN A 60 -2.91 24.55 10.96
C ASN A 60 -2.19 23.61 11.96
N GLU A 61 -2.59 23.61 13.22
CA GLU A 61 -2.04 22.69 14.22
C GLU A 61 -2.33 21.22 13.88
N LEU A 62 -3.54 20.91 13.40
CA LEU A 62 -3.92 19.57 12.99
C LEU A 62 -3.13 19.12 11.74
N VAL A 63 -2.74 20.04 10.86
CA VAL A 63 -1.82 19.74 9.75
C VAL A 63 -0.42 19.43 10.28
N GLN A 64 0.10 20.21 11.23
CA GLN A 64 1.41 19.95 11.85
C GLN A 64 1.44 18.60 12.59
N ARG A 65 0.33 18.20 13.19
CA ARG A 65 0.16 16.89 13.85
C ARG A 65 -0.07 15.72 12.88
N ASN A 66 -0.11 15.99 11.58
CA ASN A 66 -0.46 15.02 10.55
C ASN A 66 -1.87 14.40 10.71
N ASP A 67 -2.82 15.11 11.34
CA ASP A 67 -4.23 14.70 11.41
C ASP A 67 -5.00 15.16 10.16
N LEU A 68 -4.64 16.31 9.61
CA LEU A 68 -5.17 16.86 8.36
C LEU A 68 -4.04 17.08 7.36
N GLU A 69 -4.39 17.17 6.07
CA GLU A 69 -3.53 17.63 4.99
C GLU A 69 -4.13 18.85 4.31
N GLU A 70 -3.31 19.83 3.98
CA GLU A 70 -3.70 20.98 3.19
C GLU A 70 -3.47 20.66 1.70
N ILE A 71 -4.57 20.39 0.96
CA ILE A 71 -4.51 20.01 -0.46
C ILE A 71 -4.28 21.21 -1.36
N TYR A 72 -4.89 22.35 -1.00
CA TYR A 72 -4.72 23.66 -1.64
C TYR A 72 -4.69 24.73 -0.54
N PRO A 73 -4.12 25.90 -0.77
CA PRO A 73 -4.09 26.97 0.23
C PRO A 73 -5.45 27.23 0.87
N GLY A 74 -5.54 27.03 2.18
CA GLY A 74 -6.76 27.19 2.98
C GLY A 74 -7.82 26.09 2.80
N LYS A 75 -7.51 24.99 2.11
CA LYS A 75 -8.41 23.83 1.94
C LYS A 75 -7.80 22.57 2.52
N PHE A 76 -8.47 22.03 3.51
CA PHE A 76 -8.02 20.92 4.34
C PHE A 76 -8.85 19.67 4.07
N LYS A 77 -8.23 18.53 4.19
CA LYS A 77 -8.84 17.20 4.10
C LYS A 77 -8.34 16.35 5.25
N LEU A 78 -9.14 15.38 5.69
CA LEU A 78 -8.65 14.40 6.65
C LEU A 78 -7.43 13.71 6.03
N ARG A 79 -6.29 13.81 6.73
CA ARG A 79 -5.17 12.96 6.37
C ARG A 79 -5.60 11.56 6.71
N SER A 80 -5.63 10.70 5.72
CA SER A 80 -5.78 9.28 6.00
C SER A 80 -4.64 8.92 6.95
N LYS A 81 -4.94 8.70 8.21
CA LYS A 81 -4.09 7.89 9.08
C LYS A 81 -4.28 6.45 8.59
N GLY A 82 -3.88 6.23 7.34
CA GLY A 82 -3.52 4.93 6.88
C GLY A 82 -2.27 4.59 7.65
N GLY A 83 -2.42 3.86 8.74
CA GLY A 83 -1.28 3.26 9.38
C GLY A 83 -0.56 2.42 8.34
N HIS A 84 0.75 2.43 8.35
CA HIS A 84 1.49 1.43 7.61
C HIS A 84 1.41 0.15 8.42
N VAL A 85 1.03 -0.92 7.78
CA VAL A 85 0.96 -2.25 8.37
C VAL A 85 1.95 -3.14 7.64
N ILE A 86 2.71 -3.91 8.39
CA ILE A 86 3.60 -4.94 7.84
C ILE A 86 2.90 -6.27 8.02
N GLY A 87 2.89 -7.09 6.97
CA GLY A 87 2.29 -8.40 7.01
C GLY A 87 2.67 -9.25 5.82
N LYS A 88 2.23 -10.50 5.85
CA LYS A 88 2.46 -11.50 4.81
C LYS A 88 1.33 -11.45 3.78
N LEU A 89 1.69 -11.40 2.51
CA LEU A 89 0.76 -11.33 1.38
C LEU A 89 0.37 -12.72 0.92
N ASP A 90 -0.92 -12.97 0.79
CA ASP A 90 -1.50 -14.13 0.13
C ASP A 90 -2.30 -13.68 -1.10
N ILE A 91 -1.95 -14.21 -2.29
CA ILE A 91 -2.59 -13.85 -3.56
C ILE A 91 -3.59 -14.93 -3.96
N ALA A 92 -4.85 -14.56 -4.07
CA ALA A 92 -5.91 -15.41 -4.55
C ALA A 92 -5.84 -15.62 -6.08
N ALA A 93 -6.47 -16.69 -6.56
CA ALA A 93 -6.52 -17.04 -7.98
C ALA A 93 -7.10 -15.92 -8.90
N GLY A 94 -7.89 -15.00 -8.33
CA GLY A 94 -8.42 -13.83 -9.04
C GLY A 94 -7.43 -12.67 -9.18
N GLY A 95 -6.17 -12.81 -8.76
CA GLY A 95 -5.13 -11.81 -8.91
C GLY A 95 -5.19 -10.65 -7.90
N TYR A 96 -6.07 -10.70 -6.91
CA TYR A 96 -6.08 -9.82 -5.75
C TYR A 96 -5.44 -10.53 -4.55
N GLY A 97 -5.04 -9.78 -3.53
CA GLY A 97 -4.39 -10.36 -2.36
C GLY A 97 -5.02 -9.96 -1.04
N PHE A 98 -4.62 -10.68 0.00
CA PHE A 98 -4.89 -10.36 1.39
C PHE A 98 -3.58 -10.26 2.15
N VAL A 99 -3.47 -9.28 3.03
CA VAL A 99 -2.30 -9.16 3.91
C VAL A 99 -2.73 -9.44 5.32
N THR A 100 -2.17 -10.51 5.89
CA THR A 100 -2.35 -10.88 7.30
C THR A 100 -1.25 -10.23 8.13
N SER A 101 -1.62 -9.57 9.23
CA SER A 101 -0.70 -8.86 10.11
C SER A 101 -1.08 -9.03 11.57
N GLU A 102 -0.08 -9.10 12.46
CA GLU A 102 -0.31 -9.13 13.92
C GLU A 102 -0.91 -7.83 14.48
N SER A 103 -0.76 -6.72 13.76
CA SER A 103 -1.23 -5.40 14.20
C SER A 103 -2.69 -5.11 13.86
N VAL A 104 -3.33 -5.94 13.02
CA VAL A 104 -4.72 -5.77 12.57
C VAL A 104 -5.42 -7.13 12.62
N VAL A 105 -6.59 -7.19 13.25
CA VAL A 105 -7.35 -8.44 13.43
C VAL A 105 -7.94 -8.96 12.12
N GLU A 106 -8.29 -8.07 11.20
CA GLU A 106 -8.93 -8.41 9.93
C GLU A 106 -7.88 -8.37 8.82
N ASP A 107 -7.93 -9.34 7.90
CA ASP A 107 -7.07 -9.34 6.71
C ASP A 107 -7.32 -8.11 5.84
N ILE A 108 -6.25 -7.53 5.34
CA ILE A 108 -6.26 -6.31 4.53
C ILE A 108 -6.40 -6.71 3.06
N PHE A 109 -7.48 -6.30 2.44
CA PHE A 109 -7.71 -6.55 1.01
C PHE A 109 -6.82 -5.65 0.15
N ILE A 110 -6.08 -6.26 -0.79
CA ILE A 110 -5.23 -5.59 -1.78
C ILE A 110 -5.75 -5.91 -3.17
N SER A 111 -6.24 -4.91 -3.88
CA SER A 111 -6.64 -5.12 -5.28
C SER A 111 -5.42 -5.37 -6.17
N GLN A 112 -5.57 -6.10 -7.28
CA GLN A 112 -4.49 -6.45 -8.21
C GLN A 112 -3.61 -5.25 -8.60
N LYS A 113 -4.21 -4.09 -8.90
CA LYS A 113 -3.49 -2.85 -9.26
C LYS A 113 -2.67 -2.23 -8.12
N ASN A 114 -2.92 -2.65 -6.87
CA ASN A 114 -2.29 -2.14 -5.66
C ASN A 114 -1.23 -3.10 -5.10
N LEU A 115 -0.97 -4.22 -5.77
CA LEU A 115 0.05 -5.18 -5.36
C LEU A 115 1.48 -4.65 -5.57
N ASN A 116 1.67 -3.71 -6.52
CA ASN A 116 2.97 -3.06 -6.77
C ASN A 116 4.14 -4.06 -6.86
N HIS A 117 3.99 -5.10 -7.72
CA HIS A 117 4.97 -6.17 -7.97
C HIS A 117 5.25 -7.11 -6.77
N ALA A 118 4.43 -7.05 -5.72
CA ALA A 118 4.49 -8.05 -4.67
C ALA A 118 3.95 -9.39 -5.18
N LEU A 119 4.62 -10.46 -4.79
CA LEU A 119 4.29 -11.84 -5.12
C LEU A 119 3.71 -12.57 -3.92
N ASN A 120 3.14 -13.74 -4.17
CA ASN A 120 2.58 -14.57 -3.12
C ASN A 120 3.63 -14.94 -2.06
N GLY A 121 3.27 -14.75 -0.79
CA GLY A 121 4.14 -15.05 0.35
C GLY A 121 5.09 -13.91 0.76
N ASP A 122 5.20 -12.82 -0.03
CA ASP A 122 6.06 -11.69 0.29
C ASP A 122 5.67 -11.03 1.63
N THR A 123 6.67 -10.61 2.40
CA THR A 123 6.46 -9.70 3.52
C THR A 123 6.44 -8.26 3.02
N VAL A 124 5.29 -7.62 3.17
CA VAL A 124 5.02 -6.32 2.56
C VAL A 124 4.63 -5.27 3.59
N LYS A 125 4.94 -4.02 3.27
CA LYS A 125 4.44 -2.85 3.96
C LYS A 125 3.29 -2.26 3.18
N VAL A 126 2.14 -2.16 3.83
CA VAL A 126 0.88 -1.74 3.24
C VAL A 126 0.47 -0.39 3.78
N HIS A 127 0.09 0.52 2.90
CA HIS A 127 -0.63 1.74 3.28
C HIS A 127 -2.13 1.43 3.34
N LEU A 128 -2.73 1.58 4.53
CA LEU A 128 -4.16 1.37 4.72
C LEU A 128 -4.98 2.55 4.19
N TYR A 129 -6.02 2.26 3.45
CA TYR A 129 -7.02 3.25 3.10
C TYR A 129 -8.00 3.51 4.26
N ALA A 130 -8.67 4.66 4.23
CA ALA A 130 -9.70 4.96 5.22
C ALA A 130 -10.77 3.84 5.23
N LYS A 131 -10.99 3.23 6.40
CA LYS A 131 -11.93 2.10 6.57
C LYS A 131 -13.35 2.55 6.21
N LYS A 132 -13.99 1.83 5.31
CA LYS A 132 -15.42 1.98 5.01
C LYS A 132 -16.21 1.14 6.02
N LYS A 133 -17.28 1.70 6.56
CA LYS A 133 -18.15 1.00 7.53
C LYS A 133 -18.69 -0.32 6.93
N GLY A 134 -18.48 -1.43 7.63
CA GLY A 134 -18.98 -2.75 7.22
C GLY A 134 -18.19 -3.45 6.10
N ARG A 135 -16.95 -3.01 5.80
CA ARG A 135 -16.05 -3.68 4.85
C ARG A 135 -14.71 -3.98 5.51
N ASN A 136 -14.04 -5.00 4.99
CA ASN A 136 -12.66 -5.29 5.36
C ASN A 136 -11.76 -4.08 5.08
N PRO A 137 -10.67 -3.90 5.83
CA PRO A 137 -9.68 -2.88 5.51
C PRO A 137 -9.13 -3.10 4.11
N GLU A 138 -8.95 -2.02 3.36
CA GLU A 138 -8.36 -2.02 2.02
C GLU A 138 -7.05 -1.23 2.06
N GLY A 139 -6.08 -1.60 1.23
CA GLY A 139 -4.79 -0.90 1.16
C GLY A 139 -4.07 -1.05 -0.18
N GLU A 140 -2.85 -0.53 -0.19
CA GLU A 140 -1.89 -0.73 -1.28
C GLU A 140 -0.53 -1.10 -0.71
N VAL A 141 0.18 -1.99 -1.38
CA VAL A 141 1.57 -2.30 -1.07
C VAL A 141 2.42 -1.09 -1.48
N ILE A 142 3.18 -0.56 -0.53
CA ILE A 142 4.09 0.58 -0.79
C ILE A 142 5.55 0.15 -0.82
N GLU A 143 5.86 -1.01 -0.23
CA GLU A 143 7.22 -1.53 -0.15
C GLU A 143 7.17 -3.05 0.04
N ILE A 144 8.06 -3.77 -0.62
CA ILE A 144 8.31 -5.19 -0.40
C ILE A 144 9.54 -5.26 0.51
N LEU A 145 9.33 -5.72 1.74
CA LEU A 145 10.40 -5.78 2.76
C LEU A 145 11.24 -7.03 2.61
N GLU A 146 10.59 -8.15 2.25
CA GLU A 146 11.23 -9.43 2.08
C GLU A 146 10.49 -10.24 1.01
N ARG A 147 11.22 -10.76 0.03
CA ARG A 147 10.69 -11.69 -0.95
C ARG A 147 10.58 -13.08 -0.33
N ALA A 148 9.42 -13.72 -0.48
CA ALA A 148 9.27 -15.12 -0.10
C ALA A 148 10.13 -16.02 -0.97
N ARG A 149 10.25 -15.66 -2.25
CA ARG A 149 11.05 -16.37 -3.26
C ARG A 149 11.52 -15.38 -4.32
N ASP A 150 12.78 -15.47 -4.69
CA ASP A 150 13.39 -14.69 -5.77
C ASP A 150 13.88 -15.56 -6.93
N THR A 151 13.87 -16.89 -6.75
CA THR A 151 14.32 -17.89 -7.74
C THR A 151 13.15 -18.75 -8.22
N PHE A 152 13.15 -19.07 -9.51
CA PHE A 152 12.08 -19.81 -10.16
C PHE A 152 12.67 -20.78 -11.18
N VAL A 153 11.99 -21.93 -11.34
CA VAL A 153 12.25 -22.89 -12.41
C VAL A 153 11.39 -22.55 -13.61
N GLY A 154 11.93 -22.72 -14.81
CA GLY A 154 11.21 -22.47 -16.06
C GLY A 154 12.07 -22.71 -17.30
N ILE A 155 11.56 -22.26 -18.43
CA ILE A 155 12.22 -22.40 -19.73
C ILE A 155 12.74 -21.04 -20.17
N VAL A 156 13.93 -21.01 -20.77
CA VAL A 156 14.48 -19.80 -21.38
C VAL A 156 14.22 -19.81 -22.89
N GLU A 157 13.68 -18.72 -23.41
CA GLU A 157 13.54 -18.41 -24.82
C GLU A 157 14.58 -17.36 -25.21
N VAL A 158 15.53 -17.72 -26.07
CA VAL A 158 16.65 -16.86 -26.44
C VAL A 158 16.43 -16.25 -27.82
N SER A 159 16.60 -14.93 -27.92
CA SER A 159 16.63 -14.16 -29.14
C SER A 159 18.02 -13.53 -29.33
N ASP A 160 18.30 -12.95 -30.50
CA ASP A 160 19.62 -12.37 -30.83
C ASP A 160 20.11 -11.30 -29.83
N ARG A 161 19.22 -10.59 -29.17
CA ARG A 161 19.57 -9.43 -28.34
C ARG A 161 19.11 -9.53 -26.88
N PHE A 162 18.23 -10.45 -26.56
CA PHE A 162 17.66 -10.65 -25.23
C PHE A 162 17.08 -12.05 -25.11
N ALA A 163 16.75 -12.45 -23.90
CA ALA A 163 15.99 -13.65 -23.65
C ALA A 163 14.82 -13.35 -22.70
N PHE A 164 13.82 -14.22 -22.77
CA PHE A 164 12.79 -14.29 -21.74
C PHE A 164 12.88 -15.63 -21.02
N PHE A 165 12.70 -15.56 -19.73
CA PHE A 165 12.51 -16.75 -18.91
C PHE A 165 11.01 -16.88 -18.60
N LEU A 166 10.44 -18.03 -18.92
CA LEU A 166 9.05 -18.38 -18.74
C LEU A 166 8.93 -19.30 -17.52
N PRO A 167 8.42 -18.82 -16.39
CA PRO A 167 8.30 -19.64 -15.18
C PRO A 167 7.29 -20.77 -15.35
N ASP A 168 7.62 -21.97 -14.85
CA ASP A 168 6.68 -23.10 -14.77
C ASP A 168 5.59 -22.88 -13.72
N SER A 169 5.92 -22.13 -12.67
CA SER A 169 5.05 -21.91 -11.52
C SER A 169 4.01 -20.81 -11.77
N ARG A 170 2.75 -21.09 -11.47
CA ARG A 170 1.68 -20.09 -11.47
C ARG A 170 1.85 -19.00 -10.39
N GLN A 171 2.73 -19.22 -9.42
CA GLN A 171 3.04 -18.23 -8.37
C GLN A 171 3.86 -17.06 -8.92
N MET A 172 4.51 -17.25 -10.09
CA MET A 172 5.20 -16.21 -10.84
C MET A 172 4.50 -16.01 -12.20
N PRO A 173 3.50 -15.12 -12.27
CA PRO A 173 2.70 -14.94 -13.49
C PRO A 173 3.34 -14.00 -14.52
N PHE A 174 4.62 -13.68 -14.36
CA PHE A 174 5.35 -12.75 -15.22
C PHE A 174 6.62 -13.41 -15.77
N ASP A 175 6.86 -13.25 -17.06
CA ASP A 175 8.11 -13.63 -17.66
C ASP A 175 9.23 -12.69 -17.20
N LEU A 176 10.45 -13.22 -16.99
CA LEU A 176 11.60 -12.39 -16.66
C LEU A 176 12.34 -12.01 -17.96
N PHE A 177 12.69 -10.74 -18.07
CA PHE A 177 13.62 -10.29 -19.11
C PHE A 177 15.05 -10.61 -18.66
N ILE A 178 15.77 -11.37 -19.48
CA ILE A 178 17.15 -11.80 -19.21
C ILE A 178 18.08 -11.12 -20.23
N PRO A 179 18.97 -10.21 -19.79
CA PRO A 179 20.04 -9.69 -20.64
C PRO A 179 20.94 -10.82 -21.13
N VAL A 180 21.50 -10.70 -22.33
CA VAL A 180 22.32 -11.75 -22.96
C VAL A 180 23.56 -12.11 -22.12
N ASP A 181 24.16 -11.11 -21.47
CA ASP A 181 25.29 -11.29 -20.56
C ASP A 181 24.93 -12.02 -19.24
N LYS A 182 23.63 -12.23 -18.99
CA LYS A 182 23.07 -12.90 -17.80
C LYS A 182 22.49 -14.29 -18.12
N LEU A 183 22.72 -14.80 -19.30
CA LEU A 183 22.25 -16.13 -19.72
C LEU A 183 22.98 -17.30 -19.05
N ASN A 184 24.16 -17.07 -18.47
CA ASN A 184 24.96 -18.12 -17.84
C ASN A 184 25.17 -19.37 -18.70
N GLY A 185 25.33 -19.21 -20.04
CA GLY A 185 25.50 -20.27 -20.99
C GLY A 185 24.26 -21.06 -21.37
N ALA A 186 23.07 -20.66 -20.90
CA ALA A 186 21.80 -21.28 -21.29
C ALA A 186 21.52 -21.09 -22.78
N ARG A 187 20.92 -22.10 -23.39
CA ARG A 187 20.50 -22.12 -24.78
C ARG A 187 18.99 -22.05 -24.90
N ASP A 188 18.53 -21.66 -26.07
CA ASP A 188 17.10 -21.61 -26.37
C ASP A 188 16.39 -22.93 -26.05
N GLY A 189 15.25 -22.82 -25.36
CA GLY A 189 14.42 -23.96 -24.99
C GLY A 189 14.88 -24.76 -23.77
N GLN A 190 16.03 -24.44 -23.16
CA GLN A 190 16.51 -25.19 -22.00
C GLN A 190 15.74 -24.85 -20.74
N LYS A 191 15.64 -25.85 -19.85
CA LYS A 191 15.12 -25.69 -18.49
C LYS A 191 16.21 -25.12 -17.58
N VAL A 192 15.87 -24.06 -16.86
CA VAL A 192 16.84 -23.28 -16.08
C VAL A 192 16.24 -22.84 -14.75
N ILE A 193 17.11 -22.43 -13.83
CA ILE A 193 16.71 -21.66 -12.65
C ILE A 193 17.12 -20.21 -12.90
N ALA A 194 16.15 -19.30 -12.77
CA ALA A 194 16.38 -17.86 -12.90
C ALA A 194 16.08 -17.15 -11.58
N ARG A 195 16.79 -16.04 -11.36
CA ARG A 195 16.59 -15.16 -10.21
C ARG A 195 16.10 -13.80 -10.67
N ILE A 196 15.17 -13.21 -9.93
CA ILE A 196 14.79 -11.79 -10.09
C ILE A 196 15.93 -10.94 -9.54
N THR A 197 16.48 -10.03 -10.35
CA THR A 197 17.53 -9.10 -9.96
C THR A 197 17.00 -7.71 -9.67
N ASP A 198 16.00 -7.26 -10.43
CA ASP A 198 15.35 -5.96 -10.25
C ASP A 198 13.94 -5.99 -10.88
N TRP A 199 13.05 -5.13 -10.35
CA TRP A 199 11.74 -4.92 -10.94
C TRP A 199 11.38 -3.44 -10.92
N PRO A 200 11.78 -2.68 -11.93
CA PRO A 200 11.49 -1.25 -12.00
C PRO A 200 9.99 -0.99 -11.94
N ARG A 201 9.58 0.01 -11.18
CA ARG A 201 8.16 0.30 -10.84
C ARG A 201 7.22 0.44 -12.05
N HIS A 202 7.77 0.82 -13.21
CA HIS A 202 6.99 0.99 -14.45
C HIS A 202 7.23 -0.14 -15.46
N ALA A 203 8.10 -1.11 -15.14
CA ALA A 203 8.35 -2.23 -16.00
C ALA A 203 7.24 -3.28 -15.86
N LYS A 204 6.76 -3.78 -16.99
CA LYS A 204 5.79 -4.89 -17.01
C LYS A 204 6.42 -6.19 -16.52
N ASN A 205 7.64 -6.45 -16.97
CA ASN A 205 8.40 -7.67 -16.70
C ASN A 205 9.57 -7.35 -15.76
N PRO A 206 9.88 -8.19 -14.77
CA PRO A 206 11.09 -8.08 -13.97
C PRO A 206 12.34 -8.37 -14.80
N LEU A 207 13.47 -7.84 -14.34
CA LEU A 207 14.80 -8.20 -14.81
C LEU A 207 15.27 -9.44 -14.04
N GLY A 208 15.95 -10.34 -14.71
CA GLY A 208 16.50 -11.54 -14.08
C GLY A 208 17.86 -11.96 -14.62
N GLU A 209 18.40 -12.97 -13.99
CA GLU A 209 19.60 -13.67 -14.43
C GLU A 209 19.39 -15.18 -14.32
N ILE A 210 20.03 -15.95 -15.20
CA ILE A 210 20.05 -17.41 -15.08
C ILE A 210 21.16 -17.79 -14.09
N ILE A 211 20.78 -18.50 -13.04
CA ILE A 211 21.73 -18.96 -12.01
C ILE A 211 22.18 -20.38 -12.24
N GLU A 212 21.35 -21.22 -12.88
CA GLU A 212 21.65 -22.60 -13.16
C GLU A 212 20.94 -23.08 -14.42
N VAL A 213 21.65 -23.91 -15.24
CA VAL A 213 21.09 -24.60 -16.40
C VAL A 213 20.86 -26.04 -16.00
N LEU A 214 19.59 -26.47 -15.98
CA LEU A 214 19.20 -27.82 -15.55
C LEU A 214 19.37 -28.85 -16.70
N GLY A 215 19.09 -28.44 -17.93
CA GLY A 215 19.19 -29.30 -19.09
C GLY A 215 18.03 -29.13 -20.07
N ASP A 216 17.82 -30.15 -20.90
CA ASP A 216 16.74 -30.14 -21.88
C ASP A 216 15.42 -30.62 -21.22
N PRO A 217 14.28 -29.97 -21.51
CA PRO A 217 12.99 -30.39 -20.99
C PRO A 217 12.62 -31.80 -21.34
N GLY A 218 12.08 -32.57 -20.40
CA GLY A 218 11.66 -33.96 -20.59
C GLY A 218 12.71 -34.99 -20.22
N ASP A 219 13.96 -34.59 -20.01
CA ASP A 219 14.97 -35.48 -19.42
C ASP A 219 14.65 -35.77 -17.95
N ASN A 220 14.67 -37.03 -17.55
CA ASN A 220 14.32 -37.45 -16.19
C ASN A 220 15.16 -36.73 -15.10
N GLU A 221 16.47 -36.58 -15.37
CA GLU A 221 17.38 -35.89 -14.44
C GLU A 221 17.07 -34.40 -14.34
N THR A 222 16.82 -33.74 -15.46
CA THR A 222 16.41 -32.35 -15.56
C THR A 222 15.10 -32.09 -14.79
N GLU A 223 14.07 -32.93 -15.02
CA GLU A 223 12.77 -32.77 -14.35
C GLU A 223 12.86 -33.05 -12.84
N MET A 224 13.66 -34.02 -12.42
CA MET A 224 13.89 -34.30 -11.01
C MET A 224 14.58 -33.13 -10.32
N HIS A 225 15.64 -32.55 -10.90
CA HIS A 225 16.30 -31.37 -10.36
C HIS A 225 15.38 -30.16 -10.34
N ALA A 226 14.55 -29.98 -11.37
CA ALA A 226 13.55 -28.92 -11.41
C ALA A 226 12.56 -29.01 -10.24
N ILE A 227 12.03 -30.21 -9.98
CA ILE A 227 11.11 -30.46 -8.86
C ILE A 227 11.79 -30.18 -7.52
N LEU A 228 13.02 -30.69 -7.31
CA LEU A 228 13.78 -30.46 -6.08
C LEU A 228 14.03 -28.96 -5.85
N SER A 229 14.34 -28.21 -6.90
CA SER A 229 14.59 -26.77 -6.81
C SER A 229 13.29 -25.95 -6.59
N GLU A 230 12.15 -26.47 -7.04
CA GLU A 230 10.85 -25.79 -6.87
C GLU A 230 10.28 -26.02 -5.46
N TYR A 231 10.47 -27.19 -4.86
CA TYR A 231 9.83 -27.59 -3.60
C TYR A 231 10.78 -27.82 -2.44
N GLY A 232 12.12 -27.76 -2.69
CA GLY A 232 13.19 -27.72 -1.68
C GLY A 232 13.49 -28.98 -1.02
#